data_e151ffb1d1d8779609ae50baf02b6e62
#
_entry.id   e151ffb1d1d8779609ae50baf02b6e62
#
_cell.length_a   1.000
_cell.length_b   1.000
_cell.length_c   1.000
_cell.angle_alpha   90.00
_cell.angle_beta   90.00
_cell.angle_gamma   90.00
#
_symmetry.space_group_name_H-M   'P 1'
#
loop_
_entity.id
_entity.type
_entity.pdbx_description
1 polymer ?
#
loop_
_entity_poly.entity_id
_entity_poly.type
_entity_poly.pdbx_seq_one_letter_code
_entity_poly.pdbx_strand_id
1 'polypeptide(L)'
;MTKFQFDSISDALNDLKSGRLIVVVDDENRENEGDLIGAAQFATPAMVNFMAVKARGLICLAMTGDRLDRLDLPLMVDRNTDSQQTAFTVSIDAVEGTSTGISAEDRSRTIQAAINPNTLPNDLCRPGHIFPLRAKDGGVLKRAGHTEAAVDLAQMSGLYPAGVICEIQNDDGSMARLPELIEYAKLHDLKLISIADLISYRLAHDRFVKREAIALLPSLFGNFQVYAYRNTIDNTEHLAIVKGNLKDFSDNEVLVRVHSECLTGDALGSLRCDCRGQLQSALKMIEFANWGVVVYLRQEGRGIGLINKIKAYHLQDGGLDTVEANEKLGFGADLRTYGVGAQILHDLGINKMRLITNNPRKLAGLKGFGIEIVGRLPLLIETNEHNLRYLETKAEKLGHLLLQTKLVTLGIRWSDRKSPEWLDQLREFASTNDLLLQEESSLPFASLFASAETQAPDLTADSKLSIVHLGFDRSNEVSDDWYEQPNHPYRQAIVRVFKHLKQWEQVTTFKFCVAINGSELPDTFVETINLGLAWHTPWKSDRMYEWFNFFHHDGDDLAILDK
;
A
#
# COMPACT_ATOMS: atom_id res chain seq x y z
N MET A 1 -4.28 26.82 -11.31
CA MET A 1 -5.56 26.65 -10.61
C MET A 1 -5.26 26.02 -9.26
N THR A 2 -5.58 26.68 -8.17
CA THR A 2 -5.48 26.11 -6.82
C THR A 2 -6.42 24.91 -6.75
N LYS A 3 -5.88 23.73 -6.44
CA LYS A 3 -6.67 22.53 -6.26
C LYS A 3 -7.65 22.78 -5.12
N PHE A 4 -8.94 22.54 -5.31
CA PHE A 4 -9.93 22.68 -4.24
C PHE A 4 -9.56 21.73 -3.10
N GLN A 5 -9.67 22.23 -1.87
CA GLN A 5 -9.40 21.45 -0.66
C GLN A 5 -10.71 21.16 0.06
N PHE A 6 -11.01 19.89 0.28
CA PHE A 6 -12.13 19.46 1.10
C PHE A 6 -11.97 19.86 2.57
N ASP A 7 -13.08 19.99 3.28
CA ASP A 7 -13.08 20.18 4.73
C ASP A 7 -12.53 18.94 5.44
N SER A 8 -12.05 19.12 6.68
CA SER A 8 -11.54 17.98 7.46
C SER A 8 -12.67 17.06 7.89
N ILE A 9 -12.39 15.74 7.94
CA ILE A 9 -13.35 14.77 8.47
C ILE A 9 -13.73 15.11 9.93
N SER A 10 -12.77 15.57 10.74
CA SER A 10 -13.01 15.97 12.13
C SER A 10 -14.02 17.10 12.26
N ASP A 11 -13.97 18.12 11.37
CA ASP A 11 -14.94 19.21 11.36
C ASP A 11 -16.33 18.74 10.94
N ALA A 12 -16.41 17.86 9.92
CA ALA A 12 -17.65 17.25 9.49
C ALA A 12 -18.32 16.41 10.60
N LEU A 13 -17.52 15.64 11.36
CA LEU A 13 -18.00 14.88 12.51
C LEU A 13 -18.56 15.80 13.61
N ASN A 14 -17.92 16.95 13.86
CA ASN A 14 -18.40 17.93 14.83
C ASN A 14 -19.72 18.57 14.40
N ASP A 15 -19.87 18.86 13.10
CA ASP A 15 -21.12 19.38 12.56
C ASP A 15 -22.26 18.36 12.70
N LEU A 16 -22.04 17.10 12.31
CA LEU A 16 -23.04 16.03 12.49
C LEU A 16 -23.42 15.82 13.96
N LYS A 17 -22.42 15.87 14.86
CA LYS A 17 -22.64 15.76 16.31
C LYS A 17 -23.50 16.90 16.84
N SER A 18 -23.46 18.06 16.19
CA SER A 18 -24.27 19.24 16.53
C SER A 18 -25.63 19.26 15.82
N GLY A 19 -25.97 18.20 15.05
CA GLY A 19 -27.22 18.10 14.30
C GLY A 19 -27.22 18.86 12.97
N ARG A 20 -26.06 19.31 12.48
CA ARG A 20 -25.93 19.97 11.18
C ARG A 20 -25.81 18.93 10.06
N LEU A 21 -26.25 19.34 8.88
CA LEU A 21 -26.02 18.59 7.64
C LEU A 21 -24.59 18.84 7.12
N ILE A 22 -24.11 17.90 6.35
CA ILE A 22 -22.88 18.02 5.57
C ILE A 22 -23.12 17.57 4.13
N VAL A 23 -22.24 17.95 3.23
CA VAL A 23 -22.19 17.44 1.84
C VAL A 23 -21.09 16.41 1.75
N VAL A 24 -21.38 15.25 1.18
CA VAL A 24 -20.41 14.19 0.94
C VAL A 24 -20.41 13.85 -0.53
N VAL A 25 -19.21 13.81 -1.15
CA VAL A 25 -19.05 13.45 -2.56
C VAL A 25 -18.36 12.10 -2.70
N ASP A 26 -18.75 11.34 -3.70
CA ASP A 26 -18.09 10.11 -4.07
C ASP A 26 -17.05 10.30 -5.22
N ASP A 27 -16.47 9.20 -5.70
CA ASP A 27 -15.48 9.22 -6.76
C ASP A 27 -16.13 9.52 -8.12
N GLU A 28 -15.44 10.34 -8.95
CA GLU A 28 -15.90 10.68 -10.30
C GLU A 28 -16.05 9.47 -11.25
N ASN A 29 -15.43 8.33 -10.93
CA ASN A 29 -15.58 7.07 -11.66
C ASN A 29 -16.69 6.15 -11.08
N ARG A 30 -17.39 6.57 -10.01
CA ARG A 30 -18.50 5.83 -9.40
C ARG A 30 -19.83 6.44 -9.82
N GLU A 31 -20.52 7.21 -8.98
CA GLU A 31 -21.75 7.94 -9.31
C GLU A 31 -21.42 9.38 -9.72
N ASN A 32 -20.29 9.89 -9.22
CA ASN A 32 -19.85 11.27 -9.38
C ASN A 32 -20.92 12.26 -8.88
N GLU A 33 -21.48 11.99 -7.70
CA GLU A 33 -22.58 12.74 -7.11
C GLU A 33 -22.23 13.27 -5.73
N GLY A 34 -23.07 14.11 -5.17
CA GLY A 34 -22.97 14.58 -3.82
C GLY A 34 -24.31 14.47 -3.10
N ASP A 35 -24.27 13.95 -1.88
CA ASP A 35 -25.42 13.83 -1.01
C ASP A 35 -25.35 14.80 0.17
N LEU A 36 -26.51 15.35 0.55
CA LEU A 36 -26.70 15.83 1.90
C LEU A 36 -26.75 14.63 2.85
N ILE A 37 -25.93 14.67 3.89
CA ILE A 37 -25.93 13.67 4.96
C ILE A 37 -26.22 14.34 6.29
N GLY A 38 -27.17 13.77 7.04
CA GLY A 38 -27.46 14.13 8.41
C GLY A 38 -27.62 12.90 9.30
N ALA A 39 -27.25 13.02 10.57
CA ALA A 39 -27.46 11.93 11.51
C ALA A 39 -28.96 11.71 11.75
N ALA A 40 -29.45 10.47 11.60
CA ALA A 40 -30.85 10.14 11.75
C ALA A 40 -31.43 10.53 13.12
N GLN A 41 -30.59 10.52 14.16
CA GLN A 41 -30.96 10.96 15.52
C GLN A 41 -31.47 12.41 15.57
N PHE A 42 -31.02 13.26 14.65
CA PHE A 42 -31.41 14.66 14.54
C PHE A 42 -32.33 14.94 13.35
N ALA A 43 -32.95 13.91 12.77
CA ALA A 43 -33.86 14.07 11.64
C ALA A 43 -35.16 14.76 12.10
N THR A 44 -35.13 16.09 12.16
CA THR A 44 -36.30 16.95 12.44
C THR A 44 -37.13 17.22 11.18
N PRO A 45 -38.40 17.65 11.29
CA PRO A 45 -39.17 18.09 10.12
C PRO A 45 -38.47 19.19 9.31
N ALA A 46 -37.73 20.09 9.97
CA ALA A 46 -36.96 21.15 9.31
C ALA A 46 -35.82 20.58 8.47
N MET A 47 -35.09 19.59 8.98
CA MET A 47 -34.02 18.89 8.23
C MET A 47 -34.57 18.16 7.00
N VAL A 48 -35.66 17.40 7.19
CA VAL A 48 -36.32 16.67 6.08
C VAL A 48 -36.85 17.64 5.03
N ASN A 49 -37.43 18.75 5.44
CA ASN A 49 -37.91 19.80 4.52
C ASN A 49 -36.73 20.45 3.78
N PHE A 50 -35.62 20.72 4.46
CA PHE A 50 -34.41 21.26 3.81
C PHE A 50 -33.91 20.30 2.71
N MET A 51 -33.79 19.02 3.01
CA MET A 51 -33.39 18.00 2.03
C MET A 51 -34.36 17.97 0.83
N ALA A 52 -35.69 17.92 1.10
CA ALA A 52 -36.68 17.87 0.03
C ALA A 52 -36.67 19.11 -0.88
N VAL A 53 -36.48 20.31 -0.32
CA VAL A 53 -36.53 21.58 -1.06
C VAL A 53 -35.20 21.98 -1.69
N LYS A 54 -34.10 21.71 -0.98
CA LYS A 54 -32.77 22.21 -1.38
C LYS A 54 -31.91 21.16 -2.07
N ALA A 55 -32.03 19.88 -1.71
CA ALA A 55 -31.32 18.81 -2.40
C ALA A 55 -32.16 18.19 -3.52
N ARG A 56 -33.49 18.02 -3.35
CA ARG A 56 -34.45 17.52 -4.36
C ARG A 56 -34.29 16.05 -4.76
N GLY A 57 -33.38 15.34 -4.14
CA GLY A 57 -33.16 13.92 -4.35
C GLY A 57 -34.14 13.04 -3.58
N LEU A 58 -33.90 11.74 -3.58
CA LEU A 58 -34.67 10.76 -2.82
C LEU A 58 -34.18 10.73 -1.37
N ILE A 59 -35.06 11.04 -0.43
CA ILE A 59 -34.71 10.97 1.00
C ILE A 59 -34.70 9.51 1.43
N CYS A 60 -33.49 9.01 1.74
CA CYS A 60 -33.25 7.65 2.17
C CYS A 60 -32.73 7.60 3.61
N LEU A 61 -32.91 6.46 4.27
CA LEU A 61 -32.43 6.20 5.62
C LEU A 61 -31.39 5.07 5.62
N ALA A 62 -30.11 5.42 5.63
CA ALA A 62 -29.03 4.47 5.74
C ALA A 62 -28.96 3.88 7.15
N MET A 63 -28.95 2.55 7.27
CA MET A 63 -28.98 1.81 8.54
C MET A 63 -28.09 0.58 8.50
N THR A 64 -27.69 0.10 9.68
CA THR A 64 -26.99 -1.17 9.83
C THR A 64 -27.90 -2.36 9.48
N GLY A 65 -27.29 -3.44 8.96
CA GLY A 65 -28.01 -4.68 8.65
C GLY A 65 -28.77 -5.24 9.85
N ASP A 66 -28.12 -5.28 11.03
CA ASP A 66 -28.72 -5.78 12.28
C ASP A 66 -30.00 -5.03 12.65
N ARG A 67 -30.04 -3.70 12.44
CA ARG A 67 -31.23 -2.92 12.76
C ARG A 67 -32.37 -3.23 11.80
N LEU A 68 -32.08 -3.34 10.52
CA LEU A 68 -33.05 -3.69 9.48
C LEU A 68 -33.63 -5.09 9.70
N ASP A 69 -32.79 -6.05 10.10
CA ASP A 69 -33.23 -7.42 10.42
C ASP A 69 -34.16 -7.45 11.65
N ARG A 70 -33.85 -6.67 12.69
CA ARG A 70 -34.73 -6.55 13.86
C ARG A 70 -36.09 -5.90 13.55
N LEU A 71 -36.13 -5.04 12.54
CA LEU A 71 -37.38 -4.40 12.09
C LEU A 71 -38.10 -5.22 11.03
N ASP A 72 -37.58 -6.42 10.66
CA ASP A 72 -38.10 -7.28 9.60
C ASP A 72 -38.29 -6.51 8.27
N LEU A 73 -37.21 -5.82 7.85
CA LEU A 73 -37.17 -5.04 6.61
C LEU A 73 -36.29 -5.78 5.57
N PRO A 74 -36.88 -6.68 4.76
CA PRO A 74 -36.16 -7.38 3.72
C PRO A 74 -35.74 -6.45 2.58
N LEU A 75 -34.82 -6.92 1.74
CA LEU A 75 -34.48 -6.24 0.50
C LEU A 75 -35.73 -6.07 -0.38
N MET A 76 -35.82 -4.97 -1.09
CA MET A 76 -36.92 -4.62 -1.99
C MET A 76 -37.06 -5.61 -3.14
N VAL A 77 -35.94 -6.24 -3.55
CA VAL A 77 -35.87 -7.21 -4.63
C VAL A 77 -34.99 -8.40 -4.27
N ASP A 78 -35.36 -9.60 -4.69
CA ASP A 78 -34.57 -10.81 -4.49
C ASP A 78 -33.25 -10.79 -5.29
N ARG A 79 -33.27 -10.20 -6.48
CA ARG A 79 -32.12 -10.06 -7.35
C ARG A 79 -31.87 -8.60 -7.66
N ASN A 80 -30.87 -8.04 -7.03
CA ASN A 80 -30.41 -6.68 -7.34
C ASN A 80 -29.63 -6.68 -8.66
N THR A 81 -30.09 -5.88 -9.63
CA THR A 81 -29.46 -5.68 -10.94
C THR A 81 -28.89 -4.28 -11.12
N ASP A 82 -28.96 -3.46 -10.07
CA ASP A 82 -28.36 -2.12 -10.07
C ASP A 82 -26.84 -2.20 -10.21
N SER A 83 -26.28 -1.33 -11.02
CA SER A 83 -24.82 -1.27 -11.30
C SER A 83 -24.01 -0.98 -10.05
N GLN A 84 -24.54 -0.17 -9.14
CA GLN A 84 -23.93 0.18 -7.86
C GLN A 84 -24.33 -0.76 -6.73
N GLN A 85 -25.28 -1.65 -6.98
CA GLN A 85 -25.83 -2.62 -6.04
C GLN A 85 -26.33 -1.99 -4.73
N THR A 86 -26.96 -0.82 -4.82
CA THR A 86 -27.55 -0.14 -3.67
C THR A 86 -28.63 -1.02 -3.05
N ALA A 87 -28.49 -1.31 -1.76
CA ALA A 87 -29.31 -2.30 -1.08
C ALA A 87 -30.59 -1.67 -0.50
N PHE A 88 -31.52 -1.29 -1.36
CA PHE A 88 -32.82 -0.83 -0.95
C PHE A 88 -33.59 -1.95 -0.22
N THR A 89 -34.22 -1.59 0.89
CA THR A 89 -35.21 -2.45 1.55
C THR A 89 -36.61 -1.95 1.22
N VAL A 90 -37.64 -2.70 1.65
CA VAL A 90 -39.02 -2.24 1.52
C VAL A 90 -39.18 -0.87 2.18
N SER A 91 -39.92 0.06 1.54
CA SER A 91 -40.18 1.39 2.08
C SER A 91 -41.15 1.32 3.26
N ILE A 92 -41.06 2.30 4.15
CA ILE A 92 -41.78 2.31 5.43
C ILE A 92 -42.42 3.64 5.75
N ASP A 93 -43.47 3.59 6.57
CA ASP A 93 -44.03 4.72 7.34
C ASP A 93 -44.27 4.26 8.78
N ALA A 94 -44.18 5.19 9.75
CA ALA A 94 -44.59 4.89 11.12
C ALA A 94 -46.11 4.70 11.19
N VAL A 95 -46.59 3.75 12.01
CA VAL A 95 -48.01 3.53 12.23
C VAL A 95 -48.60 4.66 13.04
N GLU A 96 -47.91 5.09 14.09
CA GLU A 96 -48.39 6.13 14.99
C GLU A 96 -47.89 7.52 14.62
N GLY A 97 -48.78 8.50 14.67
CA GLY A 97 -48.48 9.92 14.56
C GLY A 97 -48.17 10.40 13.14
N THR A 98 -48.42 9.60 12.12
CA THR A 98 -48.32 9.96 10.70
C THR A 98 -49.71 10.14 10.09
N SER A 99 -49.83 11.00 9.08
CA SER A 99 -51.06 11.19 8.31
C SER A 99 -51.00 10.36 7.00
N THR A 100 -50.49 10.97 5.91
CA THR A 100 -50.31 10.29 4.62
C THR A 100 -48.91 9.76 4.41
N GLY A 101 -47.98 10.03 5.34
CA GLY A 101 -46.61 9.56 5.31
C GLY A 101 -45.61 10.47 4.55
N ILE A 102 -46.08 11.30 3.61
CA ILE A 102 -45.19 12.05 2.70
C ILE A 102 -44.73 13.41 3.26
N SER A 103 -45.46 14.01 4.25
CA SER A 103 -45.07 15.31 4.78
C SER A 103 -43.68 15.25 5.45
N ALA A 104 -42.99 16.38 5.57
CA ALA A 104 -41.73 16.46 6.29
C ALA A 104 -41.85 16.00 7.75
N GLU A 105 -43.01 16.28 8.38
CA GLU A 105 -43.36 15.84 9.73
C GLU A 105 -43.49 14.31 9.77
N ASP A 106 -44.26 13.71 8.86
CA ASP A 106 -44.50 12.26 8.83
C ASP A 106 -43.20 11.49 8.55
N ARG A 107 -42.38 11.96 7.59
CA ARG A 107 -41.11 11.35 7.28
C ARG A 107 -40.12 11.45 8.43
N SER A 108 -40.07 12.61 9.12
CA SER A 108 -39.25 12.77 10.32
C SER A 108 -39.69 11.77 11.43
N ARG A 109 -40.97 11.61 11.66
CA ARG A 109 -41.53 10.65 12.63
C ARG A 109 -41.16 9.21 12.26
N THR A 110 -41.29 8.87 11.01
CA THR A 110 -40.90 7.54 10.49
C THR A 110 -39.42 7.26 10.71
N ILE A 111 -38.53 8.22 10.43
CA ILE A 111 -37.09 8.09 10.68
C ILE A 111 -36.84 7.90 12.18
N GLN A 112 -37.45 8.71 13.05
CA GLN A 112 -37.29 8.59 14.49
C GLN A 112 -37.85 7.27 15.03
N ALA A 113 -38.97 6.76 14.51
CA ALA A 113 -39.49 5.44 14.84
C ALA A 113 -38.50 4.33 14.41
N ALA A 114 -37.97 4.40 13.19
CA ALA A 114 -37.05 3.38 12.67
C ALA A 114 -35.77 3.23 13.50
N ILE A 115 -35.22 4.31 14.07
CA ILE A 115 -34.00 4.27 14.90
C ILE A 115 -34.27 4.02 16.39
N ASN A 116 -35.50 4.15 16.85
CA ASN A 116 -35.87 3.93 18.27
C ASN A 116 -35.68 2.44 18.62
N PRO A 117 -34.82 2.06 19.59
CA PRO A 117 -34.52 0.67 19.92
C PRO A 117 -35.75 -0.15 20.33
N ASN A 118 -36.83 0.49 20.82
CA ASN A 118 -38.06 -0.15 21.27
C ASN A 118 -39.06 -0.40 20.15
N THR A 119 -38.86 0.15 18.95
CA THR A 119 -39.76 -0.04 17.80
C THR A 119 -39.71 -1.50 17.32
N LEU A 120 -40.89 -2.07 17.23
CA LEU A 120 -41.15 -3.43 16.73
C LEU A 120 -41.54 -3.40 15.24
N PRO A 121 -41.47 -4.52 14.52
CA PRO A 121 -41.86 -4.61 13.11
C PRO A 121 -43.28 -4.09 12.80
N ASN A 122 -44.24 -4.31 13.72
CA ASN A 122 -45.62 -3.90 13.55
C ASN A 122 -45.87 -2.40 13.81
N ASP A 123 -44.88 -1.67 14.30
CA ASP A 123 -44.99 -0.20 14.48
C ASP A 123 -44.67 0.53 13.16
N LEU A 124 -44.35 -0.22 12.10
CA LEU A 124 -44.03 0.29 10.78
C LEU A 124 -44.94 -0.31 9.71
N CYS A 125 -45.55 0.57 8.90
CA CYS A 125 -46.29 0.20 7.68
C CYS A 125 -45.33 -0.07 6.52
N ARG A 126 -45.71 -0.95 5.63
CA ARG A 126 -45.03 -1.30 4.38
C ARG A 126 -46.07 -1.40 3.26
N PRO A 127 -45.90 -0.74 2.09
CA PRO A 127 -44.88 0.27 1.78
C PRO A 127 -45.12 1.60 2.48
N GLY A 128 -44.19 2.54 2.37
CA GLY A 128 -44.26 3.90 2.89
C GLY A 128 -43.40 4.88 2.10
N HIS A 129 -43.05 6.01 2.71
CA HIS A 129 -42.43 7.15 2.05
C HIS A 129 -40.98 7.41 2.51
N ILE A 130 -40.44 6.59 3.42
CA ILE A 130 -39.01 6.52 3.72
C ILE A 130 -38.44 5.21 3.15
N PHE A 131 -37.26 5.31 2.53
CA PHE A 131 -36.55 4.21 1.87
C PHE A 131 -35.34 3.83 2.71
N PRO A 132 -35.43 2.77 3.55
CA PRO A 132 -34.28 2.32 4.29
C PRO A 132 -33.28 1.62 3.34
N LEU A 133 -31.98 1.92 3.56
CA LEU A 133 -30.86 1.34 2.82
C LEU A 133 -29.99 0.53 3.77
N ARG A 134 -29.66 -0.70 3.37
CA ARG A 134 -28.78 -1.59 4.13
C ARG A 134 -27.33 -1.24 3.85
N ALA A 135 -26.65 -0.62 4.81
CA ALA A 135 -25.21 -0.45 4.75
C ALA A 135 -24.48 -1.80 4.83
N LYS A 136 -23.37 -1.93 4.09
CA LYS A 136 -22.50 -3.10 4.17
C LYS A 136 -21.71 -3.06 5.49
N ASP A 137 -21.59 -4.24 6.13
CA ASP A 137 -20.73 -4.39 7.30
C ASP A 137 -19.28 -4.04 6.93
N GLY A 138 -18.65 -3.20 7.77
CA GLY A 138 -17.36 -2.60 7.48
C GLY A 138 -17.43 -1.20 6.86
N GLY A 139 -18.63 -0.71 6.50
CA GLY A 139 -18.88 0.67 6.06
C GLY A 139 -18.13 1.03 4.78
N VAL A 140 -17.63 2.27 4.69
CA VAL A 140 -16.91 2.77 3.50
C VAL A 140 -15.64 1.99 3.18
N LEU A 141 -15.07 1.25 4.14
CA LEU A 141 -13.93 0.37 3.90
C LEU A 141 -14.31 -0.88 3.09
N LYS A 142 -15.61 -1.20 3.04
CA LYS A 142 -16.15 -2.34 2.27
C LYS A 142 -16.82 -1.92 0.98
N ARG A 143 -17.59 -0.82 1.00
CA ARG A 143 -18.25 -0.22 -0.15
C ARG A 143 -18.19 1.31 -0.03
N ALA A 144 -17.51 1.96 -0.97
CA ALA A 144 -17.28 3.40 -0.98
C ALA A 144 -18.53 4.19 -1.46
N GLY A 145 -19.66 4.01 -0.80
CA GLY A 145 -20.94 4.63 -1.14
C GLY A 145 -21.48 5.53 -0.03
N HIS A 146 -22.41 6.45 -0.41
CA HIS A 146 -23.06 7.39 0.51
C HIS A 146 -23.82 6.69 1.65
N THR A 147 -24.42 5.52 1.36
CA THR A 147 -25.11 4.68 2.37
C THR A 147 -24.17 4.30 3.52
N GLU A 148 -22.99 3.77 3.17
CA GLU A 148 -21.98 3.37 4.14
C GLU A 148 -21.37 4.59 4.83
N ALA A 149 -21.12 5.67 4.07
CA ALA A 149 -20.60 6.92 4.63
C ALA A 149 -21.52 7.51 5.69
N ALA A 150 -22.82 7.50 5.47
CA ALA A 150 -23.80 8.05 6.42
C ALA A 150 -23.81 7.28 7.75
N VAL A 151 -23.75 5.94 7.70
CA VAL A 151 -23.70 5.11 8.92
C VAL A 151 -22.38 5.29 9.65
N ASP A 152 -21.25 5.27 8.93
CA ASP A 152 -19.91 5.46 9.49
C ASP A 152 -19.77 6.81 10.18
N LEU A 153 -20.16 7.89 9.49
CA LEU A 153 -20.07 9.25 10.00
C LEU A 153 -20.93 9.43 11.27
N ALA A 154 -22.15 8.87 11.28
CA ALA A 154 -22.99 8.89 12.47
C ALA A 154 -22.33 8.14 13.65
N GLN A 155 -21.83 6.93 13.40
CA GLN A 155 -21.15 6.13 14.41
C GLN A 155 -19.88 6.80 14.95
N MET A 156 -19.05 7.35 14.06
CA MET A 156 -17.81 8.05 14.44
C MET A 156 -18.10 9.35 15.21
N SER A 157 -19.25 9.97 14.99
CA SER A 157 -19.73 11.10 15.77
C SER A 157 -20.26 10.71 17.16
N GLY A 158 -20.27 9.40 17.50
CA GLY A 158 -20.84 8.89 18.76
C GLY A 158 -22.35 8.91 18.82
N LEU A 159 -23.02 8.96 17.64
CA LEU A 159 -24.47 8.98 17.49
C LEU A 159 -25.01 7.58 17.13
N TYR A 160 -26.33 7.45 17.09
CA TYR A 160 -26.93 6.21 16.59
C TYR A 160 -26.45 5.90 15.16
N PRO A 161 -26.02 4.65 14.83
CA PRO A 161 -25.42 4.32 13.54
C PRO A 161 -26.45 4.26 12.40
N ALA A 162 -27.02 5.41 12.10
CA ALA A 162 -27.96 5.63 11.01
C ALA A 162 -27.86 7.08 10.53
N GLY A 163 -27.97 7.30 9.22
CA GLY A 163 -27.94 8.60 8.61
C GLY A 163 -29.05 8.77 7.58
N VAL A 164 -29.57 10.01 7.49
CA VAL A 164 -30.47 10.40 6.41
C VAL A 164 -29.63 10.96 5.28
N ILE A 165 -29.88 10.49 4.08
CA ILE A 165 -29.16 10.92 2.88
C ILE A 165 -30.15 11.41 1.82
N CYS A 166 -29.69 12.34 0.97
CA CYS A 166 -30.47 12.86 -0.13
C CYS A 166 -29.54 13.43 -1.19
N GLU A 167 -29.61 12.95 -2.41
CA GLU A 167 -28.81 13.40 -3.54
C GLU A 167 -29.09 14.87 -3.86
N ILE A 168 -28.07 15.62 -4.26
CA ILE A 168 -28.19 17.05 -4.61
C ILE A 168 -28.35 17.20 -6.12
N GLN A 169 -29.47 17.81 -6.53
CA GLN A 169 -29.79 18.13 -7.89
C GLN A 169 -29.73 19.64 -8.14
N ASN A 170 -29.35 20.01 -9.36
CA ASN A 170 -29.45 21.37 -9.87
C ASN A 170 -30.91 21.79 -10.08
N ASP A 171 -31.14 23.09 -10.31
CA ASP A 171 -32.47 23.64 -10.53
C ASP A 171 -33.16 23.08 -11.79
N ASP A 172 -32.38 22.63 -12.76
CA ASP A 172 -32.87 22.02 -13.99
C ASP A 172 -33.17 20.52 -13.86
N GLY A 173 -32.92 19.92 -12.68
CA GLY A 173 -33.12 18.50 -12.41
C GLY A 173 -31.92 17.61 -12.77
N SER A 174 -30.83 18.16 -13.30
CA SER A 174 -29.59 17.42 -13.48
C SER A 174 -28.86 17.19 -12.14
N MET A 175 -28.01 16.15 -12.06
CA MET A 175 -27.25 15.90 -10.83
C MET A 175 -26.14 16.94 -10.69
N ALA A 176 -26.03 17.54 -9.49
CA ALA A 176 -24.94 18.45 -9.17
C ALA A 176 -23.61 17.69 -9.10
N ARG A 177 -22.57 18.25 -9.73
CA ARG A 177 -21.21 17.73 -9.72
C ARG A 177 -20.32 18.57 -8.82
N LEU A 178 -19.06 18.18 -8.65
CA LEU A 178 -18.17 18.85 -7.68
C LEU A 178 -18.12 20.38 -7.79
N PRO A 179 -18.08 21.02 -8.98
CA PRO A 179 -18.11 22.47 -9.06
C PRO A 179 -19.36 23.11 -8.47
N GLU A 180 -20.55 22.56 -8.80
CA GLU A 180 -21.86 23.02 -8.29
C GLU A 180 -21.99 22.70 -6.81
N LEU A 181 -21.50 21.54 -6.34
CA LEU A 181 -21.52 21.14 -4.93
C LEU A 181 -20.65 22.05 -4.05
N ILE A 182 -19.54 22.57 -4.57
CA ILE A 182 -18.71 23.56 -3.88
C ILE A 182 -19.51 24.86 -3.63
N GLU A 183 -20.20 25.34 -4.65
CA GLU A 183 -21.02 26.55 -4.52
C GLU A 183 -22.26 26.30 -3.63
N TYR A 184 -22.88 25.13 -3.73
CA TYR A 184 -23.99 24.71 -2.88
C TYR A 184 -23.57 24.66 -1.40
N ALA A 185 -22.43 24.05 -1.09
CA ALA A 185 -21.90 23.96 0.27
C ALA A 185 -21.62 25.36 0.86
N LYS A 186 -21.01 26.26 0.08
CA LYS A 186 -20.81 27.66 0.48
C LYS A 186 -22.11 28.41 0.73
N LEU A 187 -23.07 28.28 -0.19
CA LEU A 187 -24.37 28.96 -0.10
C LEU A 187 -25.14 28.58 1.18
N HIS A 188 -25.03 27.33 1.60
CA HIS A 188 -25.75 26.80 2.74
C HIS A 188 -24.90 26.66 4.01
N ASP A 189 -23.66 27.14 4.00
CA ASP A 189 -22.72 27.04 5.12
C ASP A 189 -22.56 25.60 5.62
N LEU A 190 -22.31 24.65 4.68
CA LEU A 190 -22.16 23.23 4.93
C LEU A 190 -20.71 22.81 4.70
N LYS A 191 -20.25 21.85 5.50
CA LYS A 191 -18.99 21.18 5.25
C LYS A 191 -19.09 20.27 4.02
N LEU A 192 -18.04 20.25 3.20
CA LEU A 192 -17.91 19.41 2.01
C LEU A 192 -16.72 18.48 2.16
N ILE A 193 -16.97 17.17 2.25
CA ILE A 193 -15.97 16.14 2.37
C ILE A 193 -16.08 15.11 1.24
N SER A 194 -15.02 14.31 1.02
CA SER A 194 -15.05 13.18 0.09
C SER A 194 -15.11 11.83 0.82
N ILE A 195 -15.74 10.82 0.19
CA ILE A 195 -15.69 9.44 0.68
C ILE A 195 -14.24 8.92 0.70
N ALA A 196 -13.40 9.36 -0.23
CA ALA A 196 -11.97 8.99 -0.27
C ALA A 196 -11.22 9.47 0.99
N ASP A 197 -11.49 10.72 1.45
CA ASP A 197 -10.90 11.25 2.68
C ASP A 197 -11.46 10.53 3.92
N LEU A 198 -12.76 10.18 3.92
CA LEU A 198 -13.35 9.37 4.98
C LEU A 198 -12.74 7.97 5.08
N ILE A 199 -12.50 7.30 3.96
CA ILE A 199 -11.78 6.02 3.91
C ILE A 199 -10.38 6.18 4.50
N SER A 200 -9.64 7.20 4.08
CA SER A 200 -8.30 7.49 4.57
C SER A 200 -8.29 7.75 6.08
N TYR A 201 -9.27 8.51 6.55
CA TYR A 201 -9.44 8.80 7.97
C TYR A 201 -9.74 7.53 8.79
N ARG A 202 -10.68 6.67 8.33
CA ARG A 202 -10.99 5.41 8.98
C ARG A 202 -9.81 4.44 9.01
N LEU A 203 -9.08 4.33 7.89
CA LEU A 203 -7.89 3.50 7.81
C LEU A 203 -6.82 3.92 8.82
N ALA A 204 -6.72 5.23 9.12
CA ALA A 204 -5.76 5.76 10.08
C ALA A 204 -6.20 5.64 11.56
N HIS A 205 -7.52 5.62 11.84
CA HIS A 205 -8.05 5.71 13.21
C HIS A 205 -8.72 4.43 13.70
N ASP A 206 -9.31 3.62 12.82
CA ASP A 206 -9.99 2.38 13.21
C ASP A 206 -8.99 1.24 13.39
N ARG A 207 -9.25 0.37 14.36
CA ARG A 207 -8.53 -0.89 14.54
C ARG A 207 -9.40 -2.05 14.09
N PHE A 208 -9.10 -2.56 12.89
CA PHE A 208 -9.82 -3.70 12.30
C PHE A 208 -8.95 -4.94 12.11
N VAL A 209 -7.73 -4.92 12.64
CA VAL A 209 -6.81 -6.06 12.59
C VAL A 209 -6.58 -6.57 14.01
N LYS A 210 -6.81 -7.86 14.23
CA LYS A 210 -6.65 -8.52 15.52
C LYS A 210 -5.65 -9.65 15.43
N ARG A 211 -4.66 -9.67 16.34
CA ARG A 211 -3.73 -10.79 16.49
C ARG A 211 -4.44 -11.96 17.16
N GLU A 212 -4.40 -13.13 16.54
CA GLU A 212 -5.10 -14.33 17.01
C GLU A 212 -4.13 -15.42 17.52
N ALA A 213 -2.95 -15.57 16.90
CA ALA A 213 -2.01 -16.63 17.26
C ALA A 213 -0.56 -16.26 16.98
N ILE A 214 0.36 -16.94 17.69
CA ILE A 214 1.80 -16.82 17.50
C ILE A 214 2.41 -18.22 17.55
N ALA A 215 3.34 -18.53 16.64
CA ALA A 215 4.06 -19.79 16.63
C ALA A 215 5.51 -19.60 16.13
N LEU A 216 6.37 -20.59 16.39
CA LEU A 216 7.67 -20.69 15.73
C LEU A 216 7.48 -21.18 14.30
N LEU A 217 8.27 -20.65 13.38
CA LEU A 217 8.28 -21.03 11.97
C LEU A 217 9.72 -21.35 11.53
N PRO A 218 10.20 -22.59 11.76
CA PRO A 218 11.40 -23.07 11.08
C PRO A 218 11.13 -23.16 9.59
N SER A 219 12.00 -22.59 8.76
CA SER A 219 11.83 -22.58 7.30
C SER A 219 13.15 -22.82 6.58
N LEU A 220 13.09 -23.04 5.27
CA LEU A 220 14.29 -23.12 4.40
C LEU A 220 15.08 -21.81 4.37
N PHE A 221 14.49 -20.71 4.83
CA PHE A 221 15.08 -19.37 4.78
C PHE A 221 15.59 -18.91 6.14
N GLY A 222 15.38 -19.70 7.20
CA GLY A 222 15.79 -19.42 8.57
C GLY A 222 14.71 -19.71 9.60
N ASN A 223 14.97 -19.30 10.85
CA ASN A 223 14.06 -19.48 11.97
C ASN A 223 13.37 -18.17 12.30
N PHE A 224 12.05 -18.16 12.18
CA PHE A 224 11.20 -17.00 12.41
C PHE A 224 10.13 -17.26 13.47
N GLN A 225 9.45 -16.22 13.89
CA GLN A 225 8.15 -16.32 14.54
C GLN A 225 7.07 -15.90 13.54
N VAL A 226 5.96 -16.63 13.49
CA VAL A 226 4.80 -16.27 12.69
C VAL A 226 3.68 -15.79 13.58
N TYR A 227 3.11 -14.64 13.24
CA TYR A 227 1.97 -14.01 13.90
C TYR A 227 0.79 -14.07 12.94
N ALA A 228 -0.32 -14.66 13.37
CA ALA A 228 -1.54 -14.73 12.59
C ALA A 228 -2.50 -13.61 13.01
N TYR A 229 -3.03 -12.91 12.02
CA TYR A 229 -3.95 -11.79 12.18
C TYR A 229 -5.25 -12.06 11.44
N ARG A 230 -6.36 -11.59 12.02
CA ARG A 230 -7.67 -11.57 11.40
C ARG A 230 -8.11 -10.13 11.15
N ASN A 231 -8.55 -9.86 9.93
CA ASN A 231 -9.26 -8.64 9.61
C ASN A 231 -10.73 -8.80 10.02
N THR A 232 -11.21 -7.95 10.91
CA THR A 232 -12.58 -8.03 11.44
C THR A 232 -13.65 -7.53 10.46
N ILE A 233 -13.25 -6.86 9.36
CA ILE A 233 -14.19 -6.34 8.34
C ILE A 233 -14.65 -7.46 7.38
N ASP A 234 -13.74 -8.35 6.98
CA ASP A 234 -14.00 -9.35 5.95
C ASP A 234 -13.59 -10.77 6.34
N ASN A 235 -13.15 -10.95 7.60
CA ASN A 235 -12.64 -12.19 8.17
C ASN A 235 -11.44 -12.80 7.43
N THR A 236 -10.74 -12.02 6.59
CA THR A 236 -9.50 -12.48 5.96
C THR A 236 -8.39 -12.63 6.99
N GLU A 237 -7.53 -13.62 6.75
CA GLU A 237 -6.42 -13.94 7.62
C GLU A 237 -5.11 -13.48 6.96
N HIS A 238 -4.24 -12.87 7.74
CA HIS A 238 -2.95 -12.37 7.29
C HIS A 238 -1.84 -12.87 8.21
N LEU A 239 -0.60 -12.85 7.72
CA LEU A 239 0.54 -13.30 8.52
C LEU A 239 1.59 -12.18 8.61
N ALA A 240 2.28 -12.12 9.75
CA ALA A 240 3.56 -11.46 9.85
C ALA A 240 4.63 -12.48 10.23
N ILE A 241 5.69 -12.56 9.44
CA ILE A 241 6.84 -13.44 9.65
C ILE A 241 7.95 -12.56 10.21
N VAL A 242 8.31 -12.79 11.46
CA VAL A 242 9.11 -11.88 12.29
C VAL A 242 10.44 -12.51 12.66
N LYS A 243 11.51 -11.74 12.54
CA LYS A 243 12.84 -12.03 13.06
C LYS A 243 13.24 -10.92 14.03
N GLY A 244 13.76 -11.29 15.20
CA GLY A 244 14.12 -10.35 16.25
C GLY A 244 13.08 -10.26 17.37
N ASN A 245 13.31 -9.37 18.35
CA ASN A 245 12.46 -9.21 19.51
C ASN A 245 11.56 -7.97 19.35
N LEU A 246 10.24 -8.14 19.41
CA LEU A 246 9.27 -7.04 19.27
C LEU A 246 9.49 -5.87 20.24
N LYS A 247 10.04 -6.12 21.43
CA LYS A 247 10.29 -5.06 22.43
C LYS A 247 11.26 -3.99 21.93
N ASP A 248 12.12 -4.38 21.00
CA ASP A 248 13.16 -3.52 20.48
C ASP A 248 12.72 -2.79 19.19
N PHE A 249 11.54 -3.14 18.63
CA PHE A 249 11.04 -2.58 17.36
C PHE A 249 10.61 -1.12 17.46
N SER A 250 10.08 -0.69 18.61
CA SER A 250 9.58 0.68 18.80
C SER A 250 10.66 1.75 18.69
N ASP A 251 11.88 1.40 19.11
CA ASP A 251 12.98 2.36 19.27
C ASP A 251 13.98 2.31 18.10
N ASN A 252 13.86 1.29 17.24
CA ASN A 252 14.80 1.03 16.16
C ASN A 252 14.14 1.04 14.78
N GLU A 253 14.97 1.23 13.75
CA GLU A 253 14.58 1.06 12.36
C GLU A 253 14.44 -0.43 12.06
N VAL A 254 13.27 -0.85 11.55
CA VAL A 254 12.97 -2.25 11.24
C VAL A 254 12.95 -2.49 9.73
N LEU A 255 13.58 -3.57 9.29
CA LEU A 255 13.53 -4.00 7.89
C LEU A 255 12.17 -4.65 7.60
N VAL A 256 11.40 -4.10 6.66
CA VAL A 256 10.02 -4.52 6.41
C VAL A 256 9.78 -4.85 4.95
N ARG A 257 9.15 -5.99 4.69
CA ARG A 257 8.53 -6.33 3.42
C ARG A 257 7.02 -6.47 3.59
N VAL A 258 6.25 -5.68 2.85
CA VAL A 258 4.81 -5.92 2.69
C VAL A 258 4.61 -6.70 1.39
N HIS A 259 4.24 -7.98 1.51
CA HIS A 259 4.04 -8.91 0.40
C HIS A 259 2.55 -9.22 0.23
N SER A 260 2.01 -9.03 -0.96
CA SER A 260 0.65 -9.48 -1.29
C SER A 260 0.70 -10.89 -1.85
N GLU A 261 -0.17 -11.76 -1.36
CA GLU A 261 -0.30 -13.16 -1.78
C GLU A 261 -0.34 -13.31 -3.30
N CYS A 262 0.39 -14.31 -3.76
CA CYS A 262 0.36 -14.78 -5.12
C CYS A 262 0.46 -16.32 -5.11
N LEU A 263 -0.66 -17.02 -4.91
CA LEU A 263 -0.68 -18.48 -4.76
C LEU A 263 0.06 -19.19 -5.90
N THR A 264 -0.15 -18.74 -7.14
CA THR A 264 0.49 -19.34 -8.31
C THR A 264 2.01 -19.14 -8.31
N GLY A 265 2.49 -17.97 -7.89
CA GLY A 265 3.92 -17.69 -7.78
C GLY A 265 4.50 -18.27 -6.51
N ASP A 266 3.98 -17.89 -5.35
CA ASP A 266 4.58 -18.17 -4.04
C ASP A 266 4.59 -19.68 -3.73
N ALA A 267 3.46 -20.37 -3.96
CA ALA A 267 3.30 -21.80 -3.63
C ALA A 267 3.53 -22.73 -4.83
N LEU A 268 2.94 -22.41 -6.01
CA LEU A 268 2.97 -23.32 -7.16
C LEU A 268 4.20 -23.11 -8.07
N GLY A 269 5.01 -22.07 -7.81
CA GLY A 269 6.25 -21.83 -8.56
C GLY A 269 6.04 -21.36 -10.00
N SER A 270 4.93 -20.65 -10.28
CA SER A 270 4.67 -20.09 -11.60
C SER A 270 5.78 -19.14 -12.04
N LEU A 271 6.25 -19.31 -13.27
CA LEU A 271 7.25 -18.45 -13.90
C LEU A 271 6.68 -17.18 -14.52
N ARG A 272 5.33 -17.00 -14.51
CA ARG A 272 4.65 -15.82 -15.07
C ARG A 272 4.89 -14.53 -14.28
N CYS A 273 5.41 -14.61 -13.07
CA CYS A 273 5.67 -13.47 -12.19
C CYS A 273 6.94 -13.66 -11.38
N ASP A 274 7.35 -12.59 -10.71
CA ASP A 274 8.52 -12.54 -9.83
C ASP A 274 8.17 -12.70 -8.33
N CYS A 275 6.90 -13.04 -7.98
CA CYS A 275 6.41 -12.99 -6.60
C CYS A 275 7.17 -13.93 -5.67
N ARG A 276 7.38 -15.21 -6.08
CA ARG A 276 8.13 -16.19 -5.29
C ARG A 276 9.56 -15.72 -4.99
N GLY A 277 10.25 -15.26 -6.03
CA GLY A 277 11.61 -14.73 -5.87
C GLY A 277 11.64 -13.55 -4.88
N GLN A 278 10.68 -12.62 -5.00
CA GLN A 278 10.56 -11.49 -4.08
C GLN A 278 10.32 -11.91 -2.63
N LEU A 279 9.45 -12.89 -2.38
CA LEU A 279 9.17 -13.40 -1.04
C LEU A 279 10.40 -14.07 -0.44
N GLN A 280 11.01 -14.97 -1.19
CA GLN A 280 12.20 -15.71 -0.76
C GLN A 280 13.37 -14.78 -0.47
N SER A 281 13.59 -13.77 -1.34
CA SER A 281 14.64 -12.77 -1.14
C SER A 281 14.43 -11.96 0.12
N ALA A 282 13.21 -11.48 0.32
CA ALA A 282 12.89 -10.71 1.52
C ALA A 282 13.11 -11.52 2.80
N LEU A 283 12.71 -12.80 2.82
CA LEU A 283 12.96 -13.69 3.95
C LEU A 283 14.47 -13.89 4.21
N LYS A 284 15.25 -14.13 3.14
CA LYS A 284 16.71 -14.25 3.25
C LYS A 284 17.36 -12.96 3.75
N MET A 285 16.94 -11.81 3.23
CA MET A 285 17.46 -10.51 3.69
C MET A 285 17.19 -10.28 5.18
N ILE A 286 15.97 -10.60 5.64
CA ILE A 286 15.57 -10.43 7.04
C ILE A 286 16.30 -11.45 7.94
N GLU A 287 16.46 -12.71 7.50
CA GLU A 287 17.27 -13.69 8.25
C GLU A 287 18.73 -13.26 8.35
N PHE A 288 19.30 -12.78 7.25
CA PHE A 288 20.68 -12.29 7.24
C PHE A 288 20.88 -11.07 8.16
N ALA A 289 19.92 -10.13 8.14
CA ALA A 289 19.92 -8.98 9.04
C ALA A 289 19.66 -9.39 10.50
N ASN A 290 19.18 -10.60 10.75
CA ASN A 290 18.69 -11.11 12.03
C ASN A 290 17.61 -10.21 12.66
N TRP A 291 16.92 -9.39 11.84
CA TRP A 291 16.04 -8.32 12.28
C TRP A 291 15.08 -7.88 11.16
N GLY A 292 13.78 -7.97 11.39
CA GLY A 292 12.80 -7.49 10.43
C GLY A 292 11.50 -8.29 10.36
N VAL A 293 10.64 -7.89 9.43
CA VAL A 293 9.29 -8.44 9.27
C VAL A 293 8.90 -8.58 7.80
N VAL A 294 8.35 -9.74 7.42
CA VAL A 294 7.54 -9.89 6.21
C VAL A 294 6.07 -9.90 6.60
N VAL A 295 5.32 -8.88 6.20
CA VAL A 295 3.86 -8.87 6.31
C VAL A 295 3.29 -9.51 5.04
N TYR A 296 2.67 -10.68 5.19
CA TYR A 296 2.07 -11.44 4.10
C TYR A 296 0.56 -11.20 4.07
N LEU A 297 0.10 -10.41 3.11
CA LEU A 297 -1.30 -10.01 2.97
C LEU A 297 -2.03 -10.92 1.99
N ARG A 298 -3.11 -11.54 2.42
CA ARG A 298 -3.98 -12.34 1.56
C ARG A 298 -4.86 -11.46 0.68
N GLN A 299 -4.24 -10.88 -0.35
CA GLN A 299 -4.85 -9.99 -1.34
C GLN A 299 -4.46 -10.47 -2.74
N GLU A 300 -4.92 -11.68 -3.08
CA GLU A 300 -4.61 -12.37 -4.34
C GLU A 300 -5.03 -11.57 -5.57
N GLY A 301 -4.21 -11.63 -6.62
CA GLY A 301 -4.52 -11.01 -7.89
C GLY A 301 -4.65 -9.48 -7.84
N ARG A 302 -3.96 -8.80 -6.92
CA ARG A 302 -4.12 -7.36 -6.63
C ARG A 302 -5.51 -7.00 -6.09
N GLY A 303 -6.12 -7.92 -5.34
CA GLY A 303 -7.45 -7.73 -4.74
C GLY A 303 -8.62 -8.29 -5.55
N ILE A 304 -8.39 -8.77 -6.78
CA ILE A 304 -9.47 -9.36 -7.61
C ILE A 304 -9.76 -10.84 -7.29
N GLY A 305 -8.92 -11.46 -6.46
CA GLY A 305 -9.04 -12.86 -6.06
C GLY A 305 -8.49 -13.85 -7.09
N LEU A 306 -8.31 -15.11 -6.65
CA LEU A 306 -7.67 -16.17 -7.44
C LEU A 306 -8.40 -16.50 -8.74
N ILE A 307 -9.74 -16.64 -8.69
CA ILE A 307 -10.52 -17.01 -9.87
C ILE A 307 -10.38 -15.97 -10.97
N ASN A 308 -10.54 -14.68 -10.65
CA ASN A 308 -10.42 -13.62 -11.63
C ASN A 308 -8.98 -13.46 -12.13
N LYS A 309 -7.99 -13.73 -11.29
CA LYS A 309 -6.59 -13.78 -11.72
C LYS A 309 -6.36 -14.87 -12.78
N ILE A 310 -6.95 -16.05 -12.64
CA ILE A 310 -6.85 -17.12 -13.66
C ILE A 310 -7.57 -16.72 -14.96
N LYS A 311 -8.72 -16.02 -14.86
CA LYS A 311 -9.39 -15.44 -16.04
C LYS A 311 -8.49 -14.38 -16.70
N ALA A 312 -7.81 -13.54 -15.92
CA ALA A 312 -6.85 -12.57 -16.43
C ALA A 312 -5.66 -13.25 -17.15
N TYR A 313 -5.15 -14.38 -16.63
CA TYR A 313 -4.13 -15.17 -17.32
C TYR A 313 -4.60 -15.64 -18.71
N HIS A 314 -5.83 -16.15 -18.81
CA HIS A 314 -6.40 -16.53 -20.10
C HIS A 314 -6.47 -15.36 -21.10
N LEU A 315 -6.83 -14.17 -20.62
CA LEU A 315 -6.83 -12.96 -21.44
C LEU A 315 -5.42 -12.53 -21.86
N GLN A 316 -4.44 -12.71 -20.96
CA GLN A 316 -3.02 -12.45 -21.26
C GLN A 316 -2.47 -13.44 -22.31
N ASP A 317 -2.88 -14.71 -22.27
CA ASP A 317 -2.54 -15.71 -23.30
C ASP A 317 -3.08 -15.27 -24.68
N GLY A 318 -4.17 -14.51 -24.70
CA GLY A 318 -4.74 -13.85 -25.89
C GLY A 318 -4.06 -12.55 -26.31
N GLY A 319 -2.96 -12.13 -25.63
CA GLY A 319 -2.13 -10.98 -26.00
C GLY A 319 -2.34 -9.71 -25.18
N LEU A 320 -3.31 -9.64 -24.25
CA LEU A 320 -3.47 -8.50 -23.35
C LEU A 320 -2.34 -8.46 -22.31
N ASP A 321 -2.04 -7.27 -21.80
CA ASP A 321 -1.19 -7.17 -20.61
C ASP A 321 -2.00 -7.29 -19.31
N THR A 322 -1.30 -7.23 -18.15
CA THR A 322 -1.94 -7.42 -16.84
C THR A 322 -2.96 -6.33 -16.51
N VAL A 323 -2.74 -5.09 -16.93
CA VAL A 323 -3.64 -3.96 -16.65
C VAL A 323 -4.87 -4.08 -17.54
N GLU A 324 -4.68 -4.25 -18.84
CA GLU A 324 -5.74 -4.42 -19.83
C GLU A 324 -6.64 -5.63 -19.54
N ALA A 325 -6.04 -6.75 -19.07
CA ALA A 325 -6.79 -7.92 -18.67
C ALA A 325 -7.70 -7.66 -17.46
N ASN A 326 -7.22 -6.90 -16.46
CA ASN A 326 -8.03 -6.53 -15.30
C ASN A 326 -9.17 -5.57 -15.69
N GLU A 327 -8.89 -4.55 -16.49
CA GLU A 327 -9.89 -3.59 -16.98
C GLU A 327 -10.98 -4.30 -17.80
N LYS A 328 -10.60 -5.24 -18.66
CA LYS A 328 -11.55 -6.06 -19.44
C LYS A 328 -12.46 -6.93 -18.57
N LEU A 329 -11.99 -7.31 -17.38
CA LEU A 329 -12.80 -8.02 -16.37
C LEU A 329 -13.62 -7.06 -15.48
N GLY A 330 -13.57 -5.74 -15.71
CA GLY A 330 -14.29 -4.74 -14.94
C GLY A 330 -13.61 -4.33 -13.63
N PHE A 331 -12.31 -4.58 -13.46
CA PHE A 331 -11.55 -4.23 -12.27
C PHE A 331 -10.56 -3.10 -12.56
N GLY A 332 -10.30 -2.26 -11.55
CA GLY A 332 -9.19 -1.31 -11.62
C GLY A 332 -7.81 -2.00 -11.68
N ALA A 333 -6.80 -1.26 -12.08
CA ALA A 333 -5.43 -1.76 -12.24
C ALA A 333 -4.83 -2.33 -10.94
N ASP A 334 -5.20 -1.80 -9.79
CA ASP A 334 -4.72 -2.22 -8.46
C ASP A 334 -5.75 -1.87 -7.37
N LEU A 335 -6.40 -2.87 -6.79
CA LEU A 335 -7.41 -2.74 -5.73
C LEU A 335 -6.85 -3.04 -4.34
N ARG A 336 -5.52 -3.18 -4.20
CA ARG A 336 -4.93 -3.49 -2.89
C ARG A 336 -5.04 -2.32 -1.92
N THR A 337 -5.36 -2.66 -0.67
CA THR A 337 -5.32 -1.72 0.45
C THR A 337 -4.10 -2.01 1.32
N TYR A 338 -3.38 -0.97 1.70
CA TYR A 338 -2.19 -1.11 2.56
C TYR A 338 -2.49 -0.86 4.04
N GLY A 339 -3.72 -0.45 4.37
CA GLY A 339 -4.14 -0.17 5.75
C GLY A 339 -4.05 -1.36 6.68
N VAL A 340 -4.42 -2.57 6.20
CA VAL A 340 -4.24 -3.82 6.97
C VAL A 340 -2.76 -4.03 7.30
N GLY A 341 -1.88 -3.86 6.31
CA GLY A 341 -0.44 -4.00 6.52
C GLY A 341 0.11 -2.99 7.53
N ALA A 342 -0.33 -1.74 7.45
CA ALA A 342 0.06 -0.70 8.38
C ALA A 342 -0.39 -1.01 9.82
N GLN A 343 -1.62 -1.50 10.00
CA GLN A 343 -2.12 -1.88 11.32
C GLN A 343 -1.38 -3.09 11.91
N ILE A 344 -1.01 -4.07 11.09
CA ILE A 344 -0.16 -5.18 11.53
C ILE A 344 1.20 -4.65 12.00
N LEU A 345 1.84 -3.76 11.23
CA LEU A 345 3.13 -3.15 11.60
C LEU A 345 3.03 -2.35 12.90
N HIS A 346 1.96 -1.59 13.07
CA HIS A 346 1.70 -0.84 14.29
C HIS A 346 1.48 -1.76 15.51
N ASP A 347 0.73 -2.86 15.35
CA ASP A 347 0.53 -3.86 16.41
C ASP A 347 1.84 -4.57 16.82
N LEU A 348 2.80 -4.69 15.89
CA LEU A 348 4.15 -5.18 16.14
C LEU A 348 5.07 -4.13 16.78
N GLY A 349 4.59 -2.90 16.99
CA GLY A 349 5.35 -1.80 17.57
C GLY A 349 6.32 -1.10 16.62
N ILE A 350 6.14 -1.24 15.31
CA ILE A 350 7.04 -0.66 14.31
C ILE A 350 6.64 0.79 14.02
N ASN A 351 7.46 1.74 14.50
CA ASN A 351 7.29 3.17 14.28
C ASN A 351 8.18 3.70 13.14
N LYS A 352 9.35 3.06 12.92
CA LYS A 352 10.32 3.41 11.88
C LYS A 352 10.67 2.18 11.06
N MET A 353 10.65 2.30 9.76
CA MET A 353 10.97 1.16 8.90
C MET A 353 11.78 1.53 7.67
N ARG A 354 12.60 0.56 7.23
CA ARG A 354 13.17 0.53 5.89
C ARG A 354 12.39 -0.48 5.05
N LEU A 355 11.74 0.01 3.99
CA LEU A 355 10.81 -0.80 3.22
C LEU A 355 11.49 -1.51 2.04
N ILE A 356 11.45 -2.84 2.04
CA ILE A 356 11.92 -3.66 0.93
C ILE A 356 10.85 -3.63 -0.18
N THR A 357 11.06 -2.83 -1.23
CA THR A 357 10.08 -2.69 -2.31
C THR A 357 10.66 -2.08 -3.59
N ASN A 358 10.11 -2.48 -4.74
CA ASN A 358 10.32 -1.83 -6.04
C ASN A 358 9.13 -0.94 -6.43
N ASN A 359 8.07 -0.87 -5.60
CA ASN A 359 6.86 -0.12 -5.91
C ASN A 359 6.79 1.18 -5.10
N PRO A 360 7.01 2.37 -5.71
CA PRO A 360 6.93 3.65 -5.00
C PRO A 360 5.54 3.96 -4.45
N ARG A 361 4.46 3.42 -5.04
CA ARG A 361 3.09 3.59 -4.52
C ARG A 361 2.91 2.97 -3.13
N LYS A 362 3.68 1.92 -2.78
CA LYS A 362 3.66 1.35 -1.43
C LYS A 362 4.17 2.32 -0.37
N LEU A 363 5.12 3.18 -0.72
CA LEU A 363 5.63 4.23 0.17
C LEU A 363 4.53 5.24 0.51
N ALA A 364 3.82 5.71 -0.52
CA ALA A 364 2.72 6.67 -0.33
C ALA A 364 1.56 6.06 0.49
N GLY A 365 1.20 4.80 0.21
CA GLY A 365 0.09 4.12 0.88
C GLY A 365 0.32 3.82 2.36
N LEU A 366 1.57 3.80 2.83
CA LEU A 366 1.92 3.52 4.24
C LEU A 366 2.20 4.78 5.05
N LYS A 367 2.61 5.89 4.43
CA LYS A 367 2.92 7.16 5.12
C LYS A 367 1.75 7.73 5.92
N GLY A 368 0.50 7.51 5.46
CA GLY A 368 -0.71 8.02 6.11
C GLY A 368 -1.04 7.37 7.47
N PHE A 369 -0.30 6.34 7.90
CA PHE A 369 -0.58 5.55 9.10
C PHE A 369 0.36 5.83 10.27
N GLY A 370 1.12 6.92 10.24
CA GLY A 370 2.00 7.31 11.34
C GLY A 370 3.30 6.50 11.44
N ILE A 371 3.62 5.68 10.43
CA ILE A 371 4.88 4.94 10.35
C ILE A 371 5.88 5.76 9.53
N GLU A 372 7.05 6.03 10.12
CA GLU A 372 8.15 6.71 9.44
C GLU A 372 8.87 5.73 8.50
N ILE A 373 8.87 6.03 7.19
CA ILE A 373 9.65 5.27 6.21
C ILE A 373 10.97 6.00 6.02
N VAL A 374 12.04 5.49 6.64
CA VAL A 374 13.37 6.10 6.62
C VAL A 374 14.16 5.79 5.35
N GLY A 375 13.75 4.78 4.59
CA GLY A 375 14.40 4.42 3.33
C GLY A 375 13.75 3.23 2.64
N ARG A 376 14.26 2.93 1.44
CA ARG A 376 13.83 1.83 0.60
C ARG A 376 15.00 0.90 0.29
N LEU A 377 14.73 -0.40 0.24
CA LEU A 377 15.64 -1.40 -0.33
C LEU A 377 14.98 -2.04 -1.56
N PRO A 378 15.67 -2.09 -2.70
CA PRO A 378 15.15 -2.76 -3.88
C PRO A 378 15.18 -4.28 -3.72
N LEU A 379 14.29 -4.96 -4.44
CA LEU A 379 14.34 -6.40 -4.65
C LEU A 379 14.68 -6.65 -6.12
N LEU A 380 15.87 -7.15 -6.36
CA LEU A 380 16.27 -7.59 -7.68
C LEU A 380 15.91 -9.07 -7.83
N ILE A 381 15.14 -9.38 -8.85
CA ILE A 381 14.71 -10.75 -9.18
C ILE A 381 15.09 -11.01 -10.62
N GLU A 382 15.63 -12.19 -10.86
CA GLU A 382 15.97 -12.63 -12.20
C GLU A 382 14.76 -12.61 -13.13
N THR A 383 14.96 -12.07 -14.31
CA THR A 383 13.98 -12.13 -15.38
C THR A 383 14.11 -13.45 -16.13
N ASN A 384 12.99 -13.99 -16.59
CA ASN A 384 12.93 -15.15 -17.46
C ASN A 384 12.02 -14.86 -18.66
N GLU A 385 12.05 -15.72 -19.67
CA GLU A 385 11.24 -15.55 -20.87
C GLU A 385 9.73 -15.43 -20.62
N HIS A 386 9.22 -16.01 -19.53
CA HIS A 386 7.80 -16.02 -19.20
C HIS A 386 7.36 -14.79 -18.39
N ASN A 387 8.26 -14.11 -17.65
CA ASN A 387 7.91 -12.97 -16.81
C ASN A 387 8.41 -11.61 -17.33
N LEU A 388 9.21 -11.59 -18.40
CA LEU A 388 9.78 -10.36 -18.94
C LEU A 388 8.69 -9.32 -19.26
N ARG A 389 7.68 -9.70 -20.04
CA ARG A 389 6.55 -8.82 -20.39
C ARG A 389 5.76 -8.32 -19.17
N TYR A 390 5.60 -9.18 -18.17
CA TYR A 390 4.95 -8.81 -16.91
C TYR A 390 5.76 -7.74 -16.14
N LEU A 391 7.07 -7.87 -16.13
CA LEU A 391 7.97 -6.91 -15.49
C LEU A 391 8.01 -5.58 -16.26
N GLU A 392 8.03 -5.62 -17.59
CA GLU A 392 7.92 -4.43 -18.44
C GLU A 392 6.62 -3.67 -18.16
N THR A 393 5.46 -4.35 -18.12
CA THR A 393 4.18 -3.74 -17.75
C THR A 393 4.21 -3.11 -16.36
N LYS A 394 4.89 -3.74 -15.39
CA LYS A 394 5.08 -3.16 -14.05
C LYS A 394 5.90 -1.87 -14.09
N ALA A 395 6.95 -1.82 -14.88
CA ALA A 395 7.78 -0.63 -15.02
C ALA A 395 7.03 0.49 -15.72
N GLU A 396 6.48 0.22 -16.89
CA GLU A 396 5.89 1.23 -17.77
C GLU A 396 4.52 1.74 -17.29
N LYS A 397 3.60 0.82 -16.96
CA LYS A 397 2.22 1.18 -16.61
C LYS A 397 1.98 1.40 -15.11
N LEU A 398 2.77 0.76 -14.24
CA LEU A 398 2.59 0.83 -12.79
C LEU A 398 3.66 1.62 -12.06
N GLY A 399 4.67 2.14 -12.77
CA GLY A 399 5.74 2.96 -12.22
C GLY A 399 6.63 2.21 -11.24
N HIS A 400 6.76 0.87 -11.39
CA HIS A 400 7.71 0.13 -10.59
C HIS A 400 9.14 0.49 -10.98
N LEU A 401 9.96 0.71 -9.98
CA LEU A 401 11.39 0.89 -10.14
C LEU A 401 12.05 -0.48 -10.35
N LEU A 402 11.68 -1.11 -11.44
CA LEU A 402 12.34 -2.32 -11.90
C LEU A 402 13.52 -1.85 -12.73
N LEU A 403 14.70 -2.13 -12.23
CA LEU A 403 15.93 -1.75 -12.91
C LEU A 403 16.00 -2.55 -14.21
N GLN A 404 15.66 -1.88 -15.29
CA GLN A 404 15.93 -2.39 -16.64
C GLN A 404 17.41 -2.24 -17.00
N THR A 405 18.20 -1.69 -16.09
CA THR A 405 19.65 -1.44 -16.21
C THR A 405 20.43 -2.55 -15.54
N LYS A 406 21.54 -2.93 -16.14
CA LYS A 406 22.56 -3.76 -15.48
C LYS A 406 23.12 -2.93 -14.33
N LEU A 407 22.89 -3.34 -13.07
CA LEU A 407 23.30 -2.60 -11.91
C LEU A 407 24.48 -3.25 -11.21
N VAL A 408 25.37 -2.41 -10.77
CA VAL A 408 26.36 -2.75 -9.74
C VAL A 408 25.92 -2.09 -8.45
N THR A 409 25.66 -2.89 -7.42
CA THR A 409 25.30 -2.39 -6.10
C THR A 409 26.55 -2.35 -5.23
N LEU A 410 26.87 -1.18 -4.70
CA LEU A 410 28.00 -0.95 -3.82
C LEU A 410 27.50 -0.71 -2.40
N GLY A 411 27.95 -1.55 -1.45
CA GLY A 411 27.84 -1.25 -0.04
C GLY A 411 29.16 -0.63 0.45
N ILE A 412 29.15 0.62 0.85
CA ILE A 412 30.35 1.34 1.27
C ILE A 412 30.28 1.58 2.77
N ARG A 413 31.27 1.02 3.50
CA ARG A 413 31.45 1.29 4.92
C ARG A 413 32.36 2.52 5.10
N TRP A 414 31.94 3.43 5.94
CA TRP A 414 32.70 4.62 6.26
C TRP A 414 32.62 4.99 7.75
N SER A 415 33.64 5.64 8.25
CA SER A 415 33.78 6.02 9.65
C SER A 415 33.97 7.52 9.76
N ASP A 416 32.87 8.30 9.70
CA ASP A 416 32.98 9.74 9.99
C ASP A 416 31.67 10.27 10.57
N ARG A 417 31.81 11.29 11.42
CA ARG A 417 30.71 12.00 12.09
C ARG A 417 30.13 13.14 11.23
N LYS A 418 30.71 13.42 10.06
CA LYS A 418 30.29 14.46 9.12
C LYS A 418 29.59 13.86 7.91
N SER A 419 28.81 14.69 7.20
CA SER A 419 28.23 14.31 5.91
C SER A 419 29.34 13.85 4.96
N PRO A 420 29.19 12.72 4.27
CA PRO A 420 30.28 12.13 3.51
C PRO A 420 30.59 12.91 2.24
N GLU A 421 31.71 13.62 2.22
CA GLU A 421 32.22 14.34 1.02
C GLU A 421 32.43 13.39 -0.18
N TRP A 422 32.76 12.12 0.10
CA TRP A 422 32.92 11.10 -0.94
C TRP A 422 31.64 10.83 -1.72
N LEU A 423 30.47 11.01 -1.12
CA LEU A 423 29.19 10.78 -1.79
C LEU A 423 28.92 11.85 -2.84
N ASP A 424 29.27 13.10 -2.55
CA ASP A 424 29.16 14.19 -3.51
C ASP A 424 30.14 14.00 -4.68
N GLN A 425 31.35 13.54 -4.38
CA GLN A 425 32.35 13.20 -5.42
C GLN A 425 31.89 12.01 -6.27
N LEU A 426 31.20 11.02 -5.68
CA LEU A 426 30.61 9.92 -6.43
C LEU A 426 29.45 10.37 -7.32
N ARG A 427 28.63 11.30 -6.87
CA ARG A 427 27.56 11.93 -7.66
C ARG A 427 28.14 12.65 -8.88
N GLU A 428 29.16 13.47 -8.65
CA GLU A 428 29.85 14.19 -9.72
C GLU A 428 30.50 13.22 -10.70
N PHE A 429 31.16 12.18 -10.19
CA PHE A 429 31.76 11.14 -11.01
C PHE A 429 30.71 10.39 -11.85
N ALA A 430 29.59 10.00 -11.26
CA ALA A 430 28.52 9.30 -11.97
C ALA A 430 27.94 10.19 -13.08
N SER A 431 27.66 11.46 -12.80
CA SER A 431 27.17 12.41 -13.78
C SER A 431 28.14 12.64 -14.94
N THR A 432 29.45 12.68 -14.65
CA THR A 432 30.49 12.90 -15.67
C THR A 432 30.72 11.68 -16.59
N ASN A 433 30.31 10.48 -16.15
CA ASN A 433 30.54 9.23 -16.87
C ASN A 433 29.23 8.58 -17.37
N ASP A 434 28.13 9.33 -17.45
CA ASP A 434 26.80 8.85 -17.89
C ASP A 434 26.32 7.62 -17.11
N LEU A 435 26.63 7.56 -15.82
CA LEU A 435 26.16 6.54 -14.91
C LEU A 435 24.94 7.01 -14.15
N LEU A 436 23.92 6.16 -14.07
CA LEU A 436 22.80 6.39 -13.17
C LEU A 436 23.23 6.03 -11.75
N LEU A 437 23.19 7.02 -10.85
CA LEU A 437 23.48 6.83 -9.43
C LEU A 437 22.18 6.89 -8.65
N GLN A 438 21.84 5.81 -7.97
CA GLN A 438 20.74 5.78 -7.02
C GLN A 438 21.29 5.53 -5.63
N GLU A 439 21.00 6.46 -4.71
CA GLU A 439 21.44 6.39 -3.32
C GLU A 439 20.33 5.85 -2.44
N GLU A 440 20.72 5.02 -1.49
CA GLU A 440 19.87 4.65 -0.38
C GLU A 440 20.50 5.15 0.92
N SER A 441 19.65 5.56 1.88
CA SER A 441 20.10 6.17 3.12
C SER A 441 21.08 5.28 3.90
N SER A 442 21.98 5.89 4.66
CA SER A 442 22.97 5.21 5.50
C SER A 442 22.33 4.37 6.63
N LEU A 443 22.73 3.11 6.75
CA LEU A 443 22.34 2.23 7.84
C LEU A 443 23.42 2.15 8.92
N PRO A 444 23.07 1.99 10.20
CA PRO A 444 24.02 1.57 11.22
C PRO A 444 24.56 0.17 10.84
N PHE A 445 25.86 0.04 10.74
CA PHE A 445 26.52 -1.20 10.27
C PHE A 445 26.22 -2.42 11.13
N ALA A 446 26.10 -2.24 12.45
CA ALA A 446 25.85 -3.31 13.40
C ALA A 446 24.55 -4.08 13.16
N SER A 447 23.50 -3.42 12.63
CA SER A 447 22.19 -4.07 12.40
C SER A 447 22.17 -4.99 11.18
N LEU A 448 23.08 -4.81 10.22
CA LEU A 448 23.11 -5.59 8.99
C LEU A 448 24.05 -6.79 9.02
N PHE A 449 25.01 -6.84 9.96
CA PHE A 449 26.12 -7.81 9.93
C PHE A 449 26.42 -8.52 11.26
N ALA A 450 25.51 -8.43 12.24
CA ALA A 450 25.74 -8.95 13.60
C ALA A 450 25.76 -10.48 13.72
N SER A 451 25.55 -11.26 12.67
CA SER A 451 25.37 -12.72 12.76
C SER A 451 26.43 -13.57 12.07
N ALA A 452 27.48 -13.01 11.51
CA ALA A 452 28.56 -13.83 10.98
C ALA A 452 29.61 -14.08 12.06
N GLU A 453 29.76 -15.33 12.52
CA GLU A 453 30.85 -15.85 13.35
C GLU A 453 32.22 -15.77 12.63
N THR A 454 32.51 -14.71 11.95
CA THR A 454 33.85 -14.41 11.47
C THR A 454 34.37 -13.27 12.32
N GLN A 455 35.53 -13.50 12.94
CA GLN A 455 36.33 -12.50 13.62
C GLN A 455 36.48 -11.27 12.71
N ALA A 456 35.49 -10.39 12.74
CA ALA A 456 35.60 -9.09 12.11
C ALA A 456 36.49 -8.24 13.01
N PRO A 457 37.57 -7.63 12.49
CA PRO A 457 38.37 -6.72 13.28
C PRO A 457 37.49 -5.57 13.76
N ASP A 458 37.57 -5.27 15.02
CA ASP A 458 37.01 -4.16 15.79
C ASP A 458 35.98 -3.28 15.06
N LEU A 459 34.71 -3.68 15.12
CA LEU A 459 33.59 -2.89 14.63
C LEU A 459 33.25 -1.84 15.69
N THR A 460 33.80 -0.66 15.59
CA THR A 460 33.40 0.46 16.45
C THR A 460 31.95 0.84 16.16
N ALA A 461 31.19 1.19 17.20
CA ALA A 461 29.77 1.58 17.14
C ALA A 461 29.47 2.77 16.19
N ASP A 462 30.49 3.45 15.72
CA ASP A 462 30.41 4.66 14.88
C ASP A 462 30.49 4.39 13.35
N SER A 463 30.50 3.13 12.91
CA SER A 463 30.58 2.82 11.47
C SER A 463 29.22 2.88 10.80
N LYS A 464 29.14 3.59 9.68
CA LYS A 464 27.93 3.72 8.83
C LYS A 464 28.11 2.95 7.53
N LEU A 465 27.01 2.44 6.99
CA LEU A 465 26.96 1.79 5.68
C LEU A 465 26.05 2.60 4.76
N SER A 466 26.55 3.00 3.61
CA SER A 466 25.75 3.55 2.52
C SER A 466 25.63 2.50 1.40
N ILE A 467 24.43 2.34 0.88
CA ILE A 467 24.16 1.49 -0.29
C ILE A 467 23.98 2.39 -1.50
N VAL A 468 24.79 2.14 -2.52
CA VAL A 468 24.78 2.91 -3.75
C VAL A 468 24.61 1.95 -4.93
N HIS A 469 23.64 2.25 -5.78
CA HIS A 469 23.44 1.51 -7.03
C HIS A 469 23.97 2.32 -8.20
N LEU A 470 24.88 1.74 -8.96
CA LEU A 470 25.37 2.28 -10.21
C LEU A 470 24.68 1.56 -11.36
N GLY A 471 23.96 2.30 -12.20
CA GLY A 471 23.24 1.77 -13.34
C GLY A 471 23.76 2.33 -14.66
N PHE A 472 23.44 1.61 -15.74
CA PHE A 472 23.74 2.02 -17.10
C PHE A 472 22.45 2.11 -17.90
N ASP A 473 22.29 3.17 -18.70
CA ASP A 473 21.11 3.33 -19.53
C ASP A 473 21.02 2.22 -20.61
N ARG A 474 19.83 1.67 -20.83
CA ARG A 474 19.55 0.60 -21.80
C ARG A 474 19.63 1.05 -23.26
N SER A 475 19.75 2.35 -23.53
CA SER A 475 19.71 2.90 -24.88
C SER A 475 20.86 2.42 -25.78
N ASN A 476 21.90 1.81 -25.20
CA ASN A 476 22.98 1.17 -25.95
C ASN A 476 22.85 -0.35 -25.80
N GLU A 477 22.70 -1.07 -26.91
CA GLU A 477 22.77 -2.53 -26.99
C GLU A 477 24.08 -3.03 -26.37
N VAL A 478 24.05 -3.36 -25.07
CA VAL A 478 25.20 -3.90 -24.37
C VAL A 478 25.15 -5.40 -24.48
N SER A 479 26.13 -5.96 -25.17
CA SER A 479 26.31 -7.43 -25.27
C SER A 479 26.41 -8.05 -23.87
N ASP A 480 25.93 -9.28 -23.71
CA ASP A 480 25.93 -9.95 -22.40
C ASP A 480 27.36 -10.28 -21.89
N ASP A 481 28.36 -10.19 -22.75
CA ASP A 481 29.80 -10.42 -22.47
C ASP A 481 30.60 -9.12 -22.24
N TRP A 482 29.93 -7.99 -21.97
CA TRP A 482 30.58 -6.67 -21.77
C TRP A 482 31.69 -6.71 -20.69
N TYR A 483 31.53 -7.54 -19.67
CA TYR A 483 32.48 -7.70 -18.56
C TYR A 483 33.75 -8.45 -19.00
N GLU A 484 33.70 -9.26 -20.05
CA GLU A 484 34.87 -9.96 -20.62
C GLU A 484 35.74 -9.04 -21.51
N GLN A 485 35.17 -7.90 -21.93
CA GLN A 485 35.85 -6.98 -22.82
C GLN A 485 36.59 -5.89 -22.03
N PRO A 486 37.95 -5.93 -21.94
CA PRO A 486 38.71 -4.98 -21.13
C PRO A 486 38.45 -3.51 -21.46
N ASN A 487 38.17 -3.22 -22.72
CA ASN A 487 37.91 -1.87 -23.23
C ASN A 487 36.45 -1.47 -23.25
N HIS A 488 35.54 -2.29 -22.73
CA HIS A 488 34.14 -1.94 -22.72
C HIS A 488 33.90 -0.75 -21.78
N PRO A 489 33.17 0.31 -22.21
CA PRO A 489 32.99 1.53 -21.43
C PRO A 489 32.46 1.28 -20.01
N TYR A 490 31.54 0.33 -19.84
CA TYR A 490 30.95 0.00 -18.52
C TYR A 490 31.94 -0.69 -17.59
N ARG A 491 32.74 -1.64 -18.11
CA ARG A 491 33.80 -2.25 -17.33
C ARG A 491 34.81 -1.21 -16.87
N GLN A 492 35.23 -0.31 -17.75
CA GLN A 492 36.13 0.77 -17.41
C GLN A 492 35.53 1.79 -16.43
N ALA A 493 34.23 2.07 -16.53
CA ALA A 493 33.55 2.96 -15.58
C ALA A 493 33.53 2.36 -14.17
N ILE A 494 33.21 1.07 -14.03
CA ILE A 494 33.26 0.36 -12.75
C ILE A 494 34.66 0.35 -12.17
N VAL A 495 35.68 0.02 -12.97
CA VAL A 495 37.08 0.05 -12.54
C VAL A 495 37.49 1.45 -12.07
N ARG A 496 37.06 2.51 -12.76
CA ARG A 496 37.32 3.90 -12.35
C ARG A 496 36.63 4.25 -11.02
N VAL A 497 35.38 3.79 -10.79
CA VAL A 497 34.71 3.94 -9.49
C VAL A 497 35.53 3.33 -8.37
N PHE A 498 36.01 2.10 -8.56
CA PHE A 498 36.87 1.43 -7.57
C PHE A 498 38.19 2.16 -7.33
N LYS A 499 38.86 2.62 -8.39
CA LYS A 499 40.07 3.42 -8.24
C LYS A 499 39.84 4.70 -7.46
N HIS A 500 38.66 5.33 -7.64
CA HIS A 500 38.28 6.54 -6.90
C HIS A 500 37.96 6.23 -5.44
N LEU A 501 37.14 5.20 -5.18
CA LEU A 501 36.79 4.78 -3.82
C LEU A 501 38.03 4.49 -2.96
N LYS A 502 39.07 3.92 -3.57
CA LYS A 502 40.35 3.62 -2.87
C LYS A 502 41.13 4.87 -2.48
N GLN A 503 40.91 6.00 -3.15
CA GLN A 503 41.62 7.26 -2.86
C GLN A 503 40.98 8.06 -1.71
N TRP A 504 39.79 7.68 -1.27
CA TRP A 504 39.10 8.38 -0.20
C TRP A 504 39.48 7.83 1.18
N GLU A 505 40.23 8.62 1.94
CA GLU A 505 40.69 8.27 3.30
C GLU A 505 39.56 7.90 4.26
N GLN A 506 38.34 8.38 3.99
CA GLN A 506 37.15 8.13 4.82
C GLN A 506 36.55 6.75 4.59
N VAL A 507 36.85 6.11 3.49
CA VAL A 507 36.31 4.79 3.13
C VAL A 507 37.25 3.70 3.62
N THR A 508 36.89 3.06 4.72
CA THR A 508 37.73 2.06 5.37
C THR A 508 37.49 0.63 4.84
N THR A 509 36.32 0.34 4.34
CA THR A 509 35.97 -0.99 3.80
C THR A 509 34.79 -0.87 2.85
N PHE A 510 34.81 -1.60 1.73
CA PHE A 510 33.60 -1.77 0.94
C PHE A 510 33.13 -3.21 0.99
N LYS A 511 31.83 -3.37 0.97
CA LYS A 511 31.18 -4.59 0.52
C LYS A 511 30.38 -4.20 -0.69
N PHE A 512 30.52 -4.93 -1.79
CA PHE A 512 29.62 -4.71 -2.88
C PHE A 512 28.99 -6.02 -3.34
N CYS A 513 27.80 -5.89 -3.83
CA CYS A 513 27.07 -6.94 -4.47
C CYS A 513 26.97 -6.59 -5.95
N VAL A 514 27.41 -7.46 -6.80
CA VAL A 514 27.21 -7.32 -8.24
C VAL A 514 25.94 -8.10 -8.58
N ALA A 515 24.84 -7.38 -8.86
CA ALA A 515 23.66 -7.98 -9.43
C ALA A 515 23.61 -7.57 -10.91
N ILE A 516 23.79 -8.50 -11.79
CA ILE A 516 23.53 -8.31 -13.22
C ILE A 516 22.25 -9.05 -13.52
N ASN A 517 21.30 -8.37 -14.19
CA ASN A 517 20.01 -8.93 -14.54
C ASN A 517 20.15 -10.33 -15.16
N GLY A 518 19.89 -11.38 -14.38
CA GLY A 518 19.67 -12.75 -14.80
C GLY A 518 20.85 -13.51 -15.37
N SER A 519 22.08 -12.98 -15.41
CA SER A 519 23.24 -13.70 -15.86
C SER A 519 24.25 -13.91 -14.73
N GLU A 520 24.80 -15.13 -14.68
CA GLU A 520 25.94 -15.43 -13.84
C GLU A 520 27.12 -14.56 -14.25
N LEU A 521 27.75 -13.89 -13.29
CA LEU A 521 29.09 -13.36 -13.52
C LEU A 521 30.04 -14.55 -13.61
N PRO A 522 30.81 -14.68 -14.67
CA PRO A 522 31.82 -15.70 -14.73
C PRO A 522 32.84 -15.51 -13.60
N ASP A 523 33.37 -16.62 -13.08
CA ASP A 523 34.43 -16.61 -12.08
C ASP A 523 35.62 -15.74 -12.52
N THR A 524 35.86 -15.64 -13.81
CA THR A 524 36.94 -14.82 -14.41
C THR A 524 36.74 -13.31 -14.22
N PHE A 525 35.50 -12.78 -14.21
CA PHE A 525 35.27 -11.36 -13.93
C PHE A 525 35.45 -11.07 -12.44
N VAL A 526 34.99 -11.99 -11.62
CA VAL A 526 35.18 -11.95 -10.17
C VAL A 526 36.67 -12.04 -9.85
N GLU A 527 37.42 -12.92 -10.49
CA GLU A 527 38.88 -13.03 -10.37
C GLU A 527 39.62 -11.76 -10.84
N THR A 528 39.15 -11.12 -11.90
CA THR A 528 39.76 -9.87 -12.41
C THR A 528 39.56 -8.70 -11.46
N ILE A 529 38.41 -8.64 -10.73
CA ILE A 529 38.18 -7.63 -9.68
C ILE A 529 38.94 -8.02 -8.40
N ASN A 530 39.21 -9.31 -8.17
CA ASN A 530 39.86 -9.85 -6.99
C ASN A 530 41.39 -9.69 -6.94
N LEU A 531 41.99 -9.15 -7.93
CA LEU A 531 43.42 -8.92 -7.89
C LEU A 531 43.80 -7.97 -6.76
N GLY A 532 44.18 -8.55 -5.63
CA GLY A 532 44.64 -7.87 -4.43
C GLY A 532 43.68 -7.88 -3.22
N LEU A 533 42.63 -8.64 -3.25
CA LEU A 533 41.61 -8.64 -2.19
C LEU A 533 41.40 -10.05 -1.63
N ALA A 534 41.50 -10.23 -0.30
CA ALA A 534 41.30 -11.54 0.32
C ALA A 534 39.82 -11.96 0.27
N TRP A 535 39.56 -13.08 -0.36
CA TRP A 535 38.25 -13.70 -0.53
C TRP A 535 37.92 -14.66 0.60
N HIS A 536 36.74 -14.52 1.16
CA HIS A 536 36.07 -15.62 1.84
C HIS A 536 34.65 -15.73 1.31
N THR A 537 34.43 -16.70 0.39
CA THR A 537 33.10 -17.13 0.05
C THR A 537 32.69 -18.34 0.87
N PRO A 538 31.52 -18.31 1.49
CA PRO A 538 30.81 -19.51 1.88
C PRO A 538 29.66 -19.89 0.92
N TRP A 539 29.52 -19.30 -0.25
CA TRP A 539 28.30 -19.40 -1.04
C TRP A 539 28.54 -20.08 -2.39
N LYS A 540 28.52 -21.41 -2.38
CA LYS A 540 28.16 -22.17 -3.57
C LYS A 540 26.68 -22.47 -3.46
N SER A 541 25.88 -21.96 -4.38
CA SER A 541 24.64 -22.56 -4.88
C SER A 541 23.32 -21.85 -4.80
N ASP A 542 23.09 -20.67 -4.22
CA ASP A 542 21.79 -20.01 -4.40
C ASP A 542 21.90 -18.48 -4.47
N ARG A 543 21.98 -18.05 -5.66
CA ARG A 543 22.29 -16.78 -6.26
C ARG A 543 21.21 -15.74 -6.06
N MET A 544 21.40 -14.84 -5.12
CA MET A 544 20.63 -13.60 -5.17
C MET A 544 21.39 -12.33 -4.77
N TYR A 545 22.40 -12.41 -3.98
CA TYR A 545 23.35 -11.35 -3.70
C TYR A 545 24.67 -11.98 -3.26
N GLU A 546 25.66 -11.99 -4.10
CA GLU A 546 27.01 -12.28 -3.66
C GLU A 546 27.61 -11.00 -3.10
N TRP A 547 27.71 -10.91 -1.78
CA TRP A 547 28.37 -9.82 -1.10
C TRP A 547 29.86 -10.08 -1.06
N PHE A 548 30.65 -9.20 -1.66
CA PHE A 548 32.10 -9.30 -1.67
C PHE A 548 32.69 -8.40 -0.59
N ASN A 549 33.57 -8.94 0.24
CA ASN A 549 34.30 -8.19 1.25
C ASN A 549 35.63 -7.73 0.65
N PHE A 550 35.81 -6.42 0.56
CA PHE A 550 37.09 -5.83 0.19
C PHE A 550 37.76 -5.28 1.46
N PHE A 551 39.02 -5.72 1.72
CA PHE A 551 39.86 -5.19 2.77
C PHE A 551 40.86 -4.24 2.13
N HIS A 552 41.06 -3.10 2.77
CA HIS A 552 42.12 -2.19 2.38
C HIS A 552 43.47 -2.83 2.75
N HIS A 553 44.26 -3.24 1.79
CA HIS A 553 45.66 -3.56 1.97
C HIS A 553 46.52 -2.43 1.41
N ASP A 554 47.56 -2.06 2.17
CA ASP A 554 48.49 -1.02 1.78
C ASP A 554 49.17 -1.37 0.44
N GLY A 555 48.98 -0.52 -0.50
CA GLY A 555 49.92 -0.08 -1.54
C GLY A 555 50.17 -1.03 -2.69
N ASP A 556 50.09 -1.69 -3.49
CA ASP A 556 50.75 -2.17 -4.76
C ASP A 556 49.90 -2.97 -5.77
N ASP A 557 48.69 -3.36 -5.47
CA ASP A 557 47.97 -4.37 -6.28
C ASP A 557 47.06 -3.81 -7.41
N LEU A 558 47.03 -2.50 -7.64
CA LEU A 558 46.23 -1.89 -8.73
C LEU A 558 46.95 -1.92 -10.11
N ALA A 559 48.20 -2.28 -10.16
CA ALA A 559 48.98 -2.37 -11.42
C ALA A 559 48.47 -3.47 -12.37
N ILE A 560 47.65 -4.39 -11.88
CA ILE A 560 47.09 -5.52 -12.64
C ILE A 560 45.78 -5.16 -13.35
N LEU A 561 45.06 -4.10 -12.93
CA LEU A 561 43.85 -3.64 -13.61
C LEU A 561 44.13 -2.86 -14.90
N ASP A 562 45.40 -2.53 -15.17
CA ASP A 562 45.85 -1.85 -16.40
C ASP A 562 46.35 -2.84 -17.48
N LYS A 563 46.32 -4.14 -17.23
CA LYS A 563 46.52 -5.20 -18.21
C LYS A 563 45.22 -5.89 -18.54
#